data_770bd39a0aa96d4c17a0845864423644
#
_entry.id   770bd39a0aa96d4c17a0845864423644
#
_cell.length_a   1.000
_cell.length_b   1.000
_cell.length_c   1.000
_cell.angle_alpha   90.00
_cell.angle_beta   90.00
_cell.angle_gamma   90.00
#
_symmetry.space_group_name_H-M   'P 1'
#
loop_
_entity.id
_entity.type
_entity.pdbx_description
1 polymer ?
#
loop_
_entity_poly.entity_id
_entity_poly.type
_entity_poly.pdbx_seq_one_letter_code
_entity_poly.pdbx_strand_id
1 'polypeptide(L)'
;MKDDLTLKDLLKEEEYKLVTDFFADKGLPLFFLERIKPLFLSAMTYGDFSPESFSTGEMKSYEIEFNKLAENKKMKTGGLETVEFQLSVFDQIPYEAQAKMLVETIQSAGAGKDEMEVMTKMYKEQKISQMATSALGEDEGGLQDYESILLSNRNKAWIPQIL
;
A
#
# COMPACT_ATOMS: atom_id res chain seq x y z
N MET A 1 12.51 -2.56 -9.13
CA MET A 1 11.97 -2.29 -10.49
C MET A 1 12.72 -3.14 -11.49
N LYS A 2 12.19 -3.33 -12.69
CA LYS A 2 12.86 -4.04 -13.81
C LYS A 2 13.81 -3.08 -14.55
N ASP A 3 14.66 -3.62 -15.41
CA ASP A 3 15.50 -2.87 -16.35
C ASP A 3 16.44 -1.83 -15.71
N ASP A 4 16.90 -2.13 -14.49
CA ASP A 4 17.79 -1.27 -13.70
C ASP A 4 17.26 0.15 -13.41
N LEU A 5 15.95 0.38 -13.65
CA LEU A 5 15.29 1.65 -13.35
C LEU A 5 15.34 1.98 -11.86
N THR A 6 15.52 3.28 -11.59
CA THR A 6 15.49 3.86 -10.26
C THR A 6 14.41 4.94 -10.17
N LEU A 7 14.06 5.36 -8.98
CA LEU A 7 13.14 6.50 -8.78
C LEU A 7 13.66 7.78 -9.43
N LYS A 8 14.98 7.95 -9.47
CA LYS A 8 15.62 9.10 -10.09
C LYS A 8 15.37 9.18 -11.60
N ASP A 9 15.21 8.02 -12.26
CA ASP A 9 14.92 7.97 -13.70
C ASP A 9 13.45 8.28 -14.01
N LEU A 10 12.57 8.14 -13.03
CA LEU A 10 11.12 8.28 -13.16
C LEU A 10 10.59 9.64 -12.70
N LEU A 11 11.33 10.35 -11.85
CA LEU A 11 10.91 11.58 -11.20
C LEU A 11 11.73 12.77 -11.70
N LYS A 12 11.10 13.95 -11.75
CA LYS A 12 11.80 15.21 -11.91
C LYS A 12 12.64 15.51 -10.66
N GLU A 13 13.63 16.37 -10.79
CA GLU A 13 14.57 16.69 -9.70
C GLU A 13 13.84 17.17 -8.42
N GLU A 14 12.83 18.01 -8.57
CA GLU A 14 12.03 18.52 -7.45
C GLU A 14 11.19 17.42 -6.78
N GLU A 15 10.58 16.53 -7.59
CA GLU A 15 9.79 15.40 -7.10
C GLU A 15 10.69 14.38 -6.40
N TYR A 16 11.86 14.09 -6.97
CA TYR A 16 12.84 13.19 -6.36
C TYR A 16 13.34 13.74 -5.02
N LYS A 17 13.58 15.06 -4.95
CA LYS A 17 13.94 15.72 -3.69
C LYS A 17 12.83 15.59 -2.66
N LEU A 18 11.57 15.83 -3.02
CA LEU A 18 10.42 15.70 -2.14
C LEU A 18 10.34 14.27 -1.55
N VAL A 19 10.45 13.25 -2.40
CA VAL A 19 10.44 11.85 -1.97
C VAL A 19 11.63 11.53 -1.05
N THR A 20 12.82 12.06 -1.38
CA THR A 20 14.02 11.87 -0.57
C THR A 20 13.87 12.46 0.83
N ASP A 21 13.42 13.70 0.92
CA ASP A 21 13.22 14.41 2.19
C ASP A 21 12.18 13.67 3.05
N PHE A 22 11.06 13.26 2.45
CA PHE A 22 10.00 12.54 3.14
C PHE A 22 10.46 11.22 3.79
N PHE A 23 11.21 10.40 3.05
CA PHE A 23 11.72 9.13 3.59
C PHE A 23 12.89 9.34 4.56
N ALA A 24 13.71 10.37 4.36
CA ALA A 24 14.77 10.73 5.29
C ALA A 24 14.21 11.14 6.67
N ASP A 25 13.13 11.92 6.69
CA ASP A 25 12.43 12.30 7.93
C ASP A 25 11.87 11.10 8.71
N LYS A 26 11.57 10.01 7.99
CA LYS A 26 11.16 8.72 8.59
C LYS A 26 12.34 7.81 8.95
N GLY A 27 13.58 8.28 8.85
CA GLY A 27 14.77 7.48 9.11
C GLY A 27 15.07 6.41 8.06
N LEU A 28 14.50 6.52 6.87
CA LEU A 28 14.65 5.59 5.75
C LEU A 28 15.34 6.28 4.58
N PRO A 29 16.69 6.28 4.49
CA PRO A 29 17.40 6.92 3.38
C PRO A 29 16.97 6.35 2.03
N LEU A 30 16.56 7.21 1.09
CA LEU A 30 16.01 6.81 -0.21
C LEU A 30 16.98 5.94 -1.03
N PHE A 31 18.27 6.09 -0.83
CA PHE A 31 19.30 5.27 -1.49
C PHE A 31 19.03 3.76 -1.39
N PHE A 32 18.49 3.28 -0.27
CA PHE A 32 18.14 1.86 -0.10
C PHE A 32 16.79 1.51 -0.77
N LEU A 33 15.99 2.50 -1.13
CA LEU A 33 14.63 2.35 -1.63
C LEU A 33 14.50 2.64 -3.14
N GLU A 34 15.55 3.17 -3.77
CA GLU A 34 15.52 3.68 -5.15
C GLU A 34 15.02 2.67 -6.19
N ARG A 35 15.22 1.38 -5.95
CA ARG A 35 14.82 0.28 -6.85
C ARG A 35 13.52 -0.39 -6.45
N ILE A 36 12.91 0.04 -5.36
CA ILE A 36 11.59 -0.45 -4.93
C ILE A 36 10.52 0.15 -5.84
N LYS A 37 9.50 -0.65 -6.17
CA LYS A 37 8.37 -0.17 -6.98
C LYS A 37 7.69 1.01 -6.28
N PRO A 38 7.42 2.12 -6.99
CA PRO A 38 6.92 3.35 -6.35
C PRO A 38 5.58 3.13 -5.63
N LEU A 39 4.68 2.32 -6.19
CA LEU A 39 3.40 2.01 -5.55
C LEU A 39 3.57 1.28 -4.20
N PHE A 40 4.62 0.46 -4.06
CA PHE A 40 4.95 -0.16 -2.78
C PHE A 40 5.45 0.87 -1.76
N LEU A 41 6.23 1.87 -2.24
CA LEU A 41 6.66 2.99 -1.40
C LEU A 41 5.46 3.86 -0.97
N SER A 42 4.45 4.04 -1.83
CA SER A 42 3.22 4.75 -1.46
C SER A 42 2.53 4.05 -0.27
N ALA A 43 2.47 2.72 -0.25
CA ALA A 43 1.92 2.00 0.89
C ALA A 43 2.69 2.26 2.19
N MET A 44 4.02 2.49 2.12
CA MET A 44 4.84 2.82 3.28
C MET A 44 4.63 4.25 3.83
N THR A 45 3.94 5.11 3.10
CA THR A 45 3.65 6.49 3.58
C THR A 45 2.58 6.51 4.66
N TYR A 46 1.64 5.55 4.65
CA TYR A 46 0.46 5.50 5.53
C TYR A 46 0.71 4.92 6.92
N GLY A 47 1.87 4.31 7.18
CA GLY A 47 2.16 3.65 8.45
C GLY A 47 3.55 3.96 8.99
N ASP A 48 3.74 3.69 10.25
CA ASP A 48 5.07 3.62 10.85
C ASP A 48 5.64 2.22 10.63
N PHE A 49 6.40 2.07 9.53
CA PHE A 49 7.12 0.84 9.19
C PHE A 49 8.51 0.78 9.81
N SER A 50 8.75 1.52 10.90
CA SER A 50 10.00 1.41 11.64
C SER A 50 10.16 0.01 12.25
N PRO A 51 11.38 -0.51 12.36
CA PRO A 51 11.63 -1.78 13.06
C PRO A 51 11.11 -1.77 14.49
N GLU A 52 11.03 -0.59 15.13
CA GLU A 52 10.52 -0.42 16.48
C GLU A 52 9.02 -0.69 16.56
N SER A 53 8.20 -0.14 15.65
CA SER A 53 6.75 -0.32 15.64
C SER A 53 6.34 -1.79 15.50
N PHE A 54 7.12 -2.59 14.76
CA PHE A 54 6.93 -4.04 14.67
C PHE A 54 7.36 -4.78 15.93
N SER A 55 8.42 -4.32 16.61
CA SER A 55 8.97 -5.00 17.78
C SER A 55 8.18 -4.70 19.06
N THR A 56 7.61 -3.50 19.18
CA THR A 56 6.80 -3.08 20.34
C THR A 56 5.39 -3.67 20.33
N GLY A 57 4.96 -4.26 19.21
CA GLY A 57 3.61 -4.81 19.04
C GLY A 57 2.52 -3.75 18.93
N GLU A 58 2.89 -2.50 18.70
CA GLU A 58 1.95 -1.40 18.42
C GLU A 58 1.22 -1.60 17.10
N MET A 59 1.92 -2.18 16.10
CA MET A 59 1.30 -2.65 14.87
C MET A 59 0.90 -4.12 14.96
N LYS A 60 -0.38 -4.40 14.72
CA LYS A 60 -0.92 -5.76 14.60
C LYS A 60 -1.52 -5.95 13.22
N SER A 61 -1.14 -7.02 12.55
CA SER A 61 -1.79 -7.48 11.32
C SER A 61 -2.81 -8.55 11.66
N TYR A 62 -4.02 -8.44 11.12
CA TYR A 62 -5.05 -9.47 11.26
C TYR A 62 -4.57 -10.81 10.72
N GLU A 63 -3.84 -10.80 9.61
CA GLU A 63 -3.30 -12.01 8.97
C GLU A 63 -2.33 -12.73 9.92
N ILE A 64 -1.42 -12.01 10.55
CA ILE A 64 -0.47 -12.58 11.51
C ILE A 64 -1.21 -13.13 12.74
N GLU A 65 -2.16 -12.40 13.28
CA GLU A 65 -2.93 -12.84 14.46
C GLU A 65 -3.81 -14.06 14.11
N PHE A 66 -4.44 -14.09 12.92
CA PHE A 66 -5.22 -15.24 12.49
C PHE A 66 -4.34 -16.46 12.21
N ASN A 67 -3.14 -16.29 11.64
CA ASN A 67 -2.19 -17.38 11.47
C ASN A 67 -1.77 -17.98 12.82
N LYS A 68 -1.41 -17.17 13.80
CA LYS A 68 -1.10 -17.64 15.16
C LYS A 68 -2.28 -18.41 15.78
N LEU A 69 -3.50 -17.90 15.59
CA LEU A 69 -4.71 -18.57 16.09
C LEU A 69 -4.93 -19.93 15.41
N ALA A 70 -4.73 -19.98 14.09
CA ALA A 70 -4.86 -21.21 13.30
C ALA A 70 -3.80 -22.26 13.72
N GLU A 71 -2.55 -21.85 13.92
CA GLU A 71 -1.48 -22.71 14.41
C GLU A 71 -1.82 -23.28 15.80
N ASN A 72 -2.26 -22.44 16.73
CA ASN A 72 -2.65 -22.86 18.07
C ASN A 72 -3.80 -23.86 18.06
N LYS A 73 -4.73 -23.71 17.11
CA LYS A 73 -5.87 -24.62 16.90
C LYS A 73 -5.57 -25.78 15.97
N LYS A 74 -4.35 -25.90 15.45
CA LYS A 74 -3.94 -26.92 14.45
C LYS A 74 -4.84 -26.93 13.21
N MET A 75 -5.30 -25.75 12.80
CA MET A 75 -6.10 -25.59 11.58
C MET A 75 -5.19 -25.55 10.36
N LYS A 76 -5.68 -26.06 9.23
CA LYS A 76 -4.99 -25.89 7.95
C LYS A 76 -5.17 -24.44 7.48
N THR A 77 -4.10 -23.85 6.98
CA THR A 77 -4.11 -22.53 6.35
C THR A 77 -3.71 -22.66 4.89
N GLY A 78 -4.14 -21.71 4.07
CA GLY A 78 -3.78 -21.62 2.66
C GLY A 78 -3.82 -20.17 2.21
N GLY A 79 -3.14 -19.87 1.11
CA GLY A 79 -3.17 -18.54 0.49
C GLY A 79 -4.10 -18.53 -0.73
N LEU A 80 -4.80 -17.43 -0.94
CA LEU A 80 -5.60 -17.22 -2.15
C LEU A 80 -4.71 -16.79 -3.33
N GLU A 81 -3.53 -16.24 -3.04
CA GLU A 81 -2.52 -15.82 -4.00
C GLU A 81 -1.12 -16.07 -3.46
N THR A 82 -0.16 -16.23 -4.36
CA THR A 82 1.25 -16.25 -3.99
C THR A 82 1.81 -14.84 -3.86
N VAL A 83 2.91 -14.68 -3.12
CA VAL A 83 3.62 -13.40 -2.99
C VAL A 83 4.13 -12.92 -4.35
N GLU A 84 4.65 -13.83 -5.17
CA GLU A 84 5.13 -13.54 -6.52
C GLU A 84 4.00 -12.97 -7.40
N PHE A 85 2.80 -13.56 -7.31
CA PHE A 85 1.63 -13.05 -8.04
C PHE A 85 1.28 -11.63 -7.56
N GLN A 86 1.19 -11.40 -6.25
CA GLN A 86 0.88 -10.08 -5.69
C GLN A 86 1.90 -9.01 -6.14
N LEU A 87 3.19 -9.36 -6.13
CA LEU A 87 4.23 -8.45 -6.62
C LEU A 87 4.14 -8.20 -8.13
N SER A 88 3.70 -9.20 -8.92
CA SER A 88 3.54 -9.08 -10.35
C SER A 88 2.35 -8.20 -10.75
N VAL A 89 1.35 -8.06 -9.89
CA VAL A 89 0.21 -7.16 -10.12
C VAL A 89 0.69 -5.72 -10.29
N PHE A 90 1.66 -5.28 -9.50
CA PHE A 90 2.24 -3.94 -9.63
C PHE A 90 3.03 -3.74 -10.93
N ASP A 91 3.51 -4.81 -11.57
CA ASP A 91 4.20 -4.72 -12.86
C ASP A 91 3.25 -4.46 -14.03
N GLN A 92 1.94 -4.55 -13.81
CA GLN A 92 0.91 -4.22 -14.80
C GLN A 92 0.59 -2.71 -14.85
N ILE A 93 1.10 -1.96 -13.89
CA ILE A 93 0.95 -0.51 -13.81
C ILE A 93 2.27 0.12 -14.25
N PRO A 94 2.29 1.04 -15.24
CA PRO A 94 3.51 1.72 -15.66
C PRO A 94 4.24 2.37 -14.47
N TYR A 95 5.56 2.24 -14.42
CA TYR A 95 6.33 2.78 -13.28
C TYR A 95 6.24 4.30 -13.17
N GLU A 96 6.06 5.00 -14.30
CA GLU A 96 5.83 6.44 -14.34
C GLU A 96 4.52 6.81 -13.63
N ALA A 97 3.45 6.04 -13.87
CA ALA A 97 2.18 6.23 -13.18
C ALA A 97 2.31 5.96 -11.67
N GLN A 98 3.01 4.88 -11.30
CA GLN A 98 3.28 4.57 -9.89
C GLN A 98 4.11 5.68 -9.22
N ALA A 99 5.11 6.25 -9.92
CA ALA A 99 5.95 7.32 -9.39
C ALA A 99 5.14 8.61 -9.17
N LYS A 100 4.24 8.94 -10.10
CA LYS A 100 3.30 10.06 -9.96
C LYS A 100 2.40 9.87 -8.74
N MET A 101 1.79 8.70 -8.58
CA MET A 101 0.98 8.35 -7.40
C MET A 101 1.75 8.50 -6.10
N LEU A 102 3.03 8.09 -6.06
CA LEU A 102 3.89 8.26 -4.89
C LEU A 102 4.06 9.73 -4.53
N VAL A 103 4.34 10.59 -5.51
CA VAL A 103 4.49 12.04 -5.30
C VAL A 103 3.20 12.66 -4.76
N GLU A 104 2.06 12.35 -5.37
CA GLU A 104 0.74 12.82 -4.95
C GLU A 104 0.40 12.37 -3.53
N THR A 105 0.66 11.09 -3.21
CA THR A 105 0.48 10.55 -1.86
C THR A 105 1.34 11.30 -0.83
N ILE A 106 2.58 11.63 -1.15
CA ILE A 106 3.46 12.38 -0.24
C ILE A 106 2.99 13.83 -0.09
N GLN A 107 2.54 14.47 -1.17
CA GLN A 107 2.01 15.83 -1.12
C GLN A 107 0.74 15.93 -0.27
N SER A 108 -0.12 14.92 -0.34
CA SER A 108 -1.34 14.83 0.48
C SER A 108 -1.10 14.28 1.89
N ALA A 109 0.08 13.76 2.20
CA ALA A 109 0.38 13.12 3.49
C ALA A 109 0.19 14.02 4.73
N GLY A 110 0.18 15.35 4.56
CA GLY A 110 -0.22 16.29 5.61
C GLY A 110 -1.70 16.23 5.96
N ALA A 111 -2.57 15.98 4.97
CA ALA A 111 -4.00 15.79 5.13
C ALA A 111 -4.35 14.35 5.54
N GLY A 112 -3.51 13.38 5.19
CA GLY A 112 -3.79 11.96 5.35
C GLY A 112 -3.92 11.44 6.78
N LYS A 113 -3.47 12.19 7.80
CA LYS A 113 -3.75 11.83 9.21
C LYS A 113 -5.22 12.02 9.53
N ASP A 114 -5.79 13.14 9.12
CA ASP A 114 -7.20 13.44 9.37
C ASP A 114 -8.10 12.47 8.59
N GLU A 115 -7.72 12.11 7.37
CA GLU A 115 -8.42 11.12 6.55
C GLU A 115 -8.39 9.72 7.16
N MET A 116 -7.24 9.27 7.66
CA MET A 116 -7.11 7.97 8.32
C MET A 116 -7.94 7.92 9.63
N GLU A 117 -8.00 9.02 10.37
CA GLU A 117 -8.87 9.11 11.56
C GLU A 117 -10.34 9.05 11.18
N VAL A 118 -10.75 9.76 10.13
CA VAL A 118 -12.12 9.72 9.59
C VAL A 118 -12.47 8.32 9.13
N MET A 119 -11.62 7.67 8.34
CA MET A 119 -11.83 6.29 7.87
C MET A 119 -11.89 5.30 9.05
N THR A 120 -11.00 5.45 10.03
CA THR A 120 -11.00 4.61 11.25
C THR A 120 -12.31 4.79 12.04
N LYS A 121 -12.81 6.02 12.15
CA LYS A 121 -14.08 6.30 12.80
C LYS A 121 -15.25 5.66 12.04
N MET A 122 -15.32 5.84 10.72
CA MET A 122 -16.35 5.20 9.89
C MET A 122 -16.31 3.67 10.03
N TYR A 123 -15.12 3.07 10.05
CA TYR A 123 -14.94 1.63 10.25
C TYR A 123 -15.49 1.18 11.61
N LYS A 124 -15.12 1.86 12.70
CA LYS A 124 -15.62 1.56 14.05
C LYS A 124 -17.15 1.73 14.16
N GLU A 125 -17.71 2.70 13.46
CA GLU A 125 -19.15 2.95 13.41
C GLU A 125 -19.89 2.07 12.38
N GLN A 126 -19.17 1.16 11.68
CA GLN A 126 -19.70 0.25 10.66
C GLN A 126 -20.39 0.98 9.48
N LYS A 127 -19.93 2.18 9.15
CA LYS A 127 -20.46 3.02 8.06
C LYS A 127 -19.90 2.60 6.69
N ILE A 128 -20.08 1.33 6.32
CA ILE A 128 -19.47 0.72 5.13
C ILE A 128 -19.84 1.47 3.84
N SER A 129 -21.10 1.86 3.69
CA SER A 129 -21.55 2.61 2.49
C SER A 129 -20.86 3.97 2.36
N GLN A 130 -20.63 4.67 3.47
CA GLN A 130 -19.92 5.96 3.47
C GLN A 130 -18.43 5.75 3.16
N MET A 131 -17.80 4.71 3.72
CA MET A 131 -16.42 4.35 3.41
C MET A 131 -16.25 4.05 1.92
N ALA A 132 -17.15 3.26 1.34
CA ALA A 132 -17.11 2.94 -0.09
C ALA A 132 -17.25 4.20 -0.96
N THR A 133 -18.13 5.13 -0.59
CA THR A 133 -18.30 6.41 -1.30
C THR A 133 -17.05 7.29 -1.17
N SER A 134 -16.46 7.36 0.02
CA SER A 134 -15.22 8.13 0.23
C SER A 134 -14.02 7.52 -0.51
N ALA A 135 -13.94 6.19 -0.56
CA ALA A 135 -12.89 5.49 -1.30
C ALA A 135 -13.05 5.60 -2.83
N LEU A 136 -14.26 5.87 -3.32
CA LEU A 136 -14.57 6.08 -4.74
C LEU A 136 -14.63 7.58 -5.11
N GLY A 137 -14.62 8.47 -4.11
CA GLY A 137 -14.63 9.92 -4.29
C GLY A 137 -13.24 10.44 -4.66
N GLU A 138 -13.23 11.42 -5.55
CA GLU A 138 -12.09 12.20 -6.04
C GLU A 138 -10.77 11.40 -6.20
N ASP A 139 -10.52 10.99 -7.44
CA ASP A 139 -9.34 10.25 -7.87
C ASP A 139 -8.05 11.08 -7.71
N GLU A 140 -7.63 11.26 -6.48
CA GLU A 140 -6.31 11.79 -6.17
C GLU A 140 -5.27 10.69 -6.39
N GLY A 141 -4.79 10.57 -7.63
CA GLY A 141 -3.66 9.69 -7.94
C GLY A 141 -3.87 8.60 -8.99
N GLY A 142 -5.01 8.58 -9.71
CA GLY A 142 -5.21 7.66 -10.84
C GLY A 142 -5.31 6.18 -10.47
N LEU A 143 -5.53 5.82 -9.20
CA LEU A 143 -5.73 4.43 -8.77
C LEU A 143 -7.01 3.81 -9.34
N GLN A 144 -8.03 4.62 -9.64
CA GLN A 144 -9.29 4.15 -10.24
C GLN A 144 -9.07 3.49 -11.60
N ASP A 145 -8.13 4.00 -12.40
CA ASP A 145 -7.79 3.43 -13.69
C ASP A 145 -7.25 1.98 -13.57
N TYR A 146 -6.71 1.64 -12.40
CA TYR A 146 -6.11 0.33 -12.11
C TYR A 146 -6.92 -0.51 -11.12
N GLU A 147 -8.12 -0.06 -10.72
CA GLU A 147 -8.99 -0.78 -9.77
C GLU A 147 -9.22 -2.23 -10.19
N SER A 148 -9.52 -2.46 -11.46
CA SER A 148 -9.76 -3.81 -11.98
C SER A 148 -8.55 -4.74 -11.81
N ILE A 149 -7.33 -4.22 -11.95
CA ILE A 149 -6.08 -4.95 -11.78
C ILE A 149 -5.81 -5.20 -10.30
N LEU A 150 -5.99 -4.17 -9.50
CA LEU A 150 -5.65 -4.20 -8.08
C LEU A 150 -6.67 -4.96 -7.22
N LEU A 151 -7.95 -4.93 -7.58
CA LEU A 151 -9.04 -5.44 -6.76
C LEU A 151 -9.99 -6.38 -7.50
N SER A 152 -10.77 -5.89 -8.48
CA SER A 152 -11.93 -6.61 -9.00
C SER A 152 -11.59 -7.94 -9.67
N ASN A 153 -10.54 -8.01 -10.47
CA ASN A 153 -10.13 -9.25 -11.13
C ASN A 153 -9.60 -10.27 -10.12
N ARG A 154 -8.85 -9.82 -9.12
CA ARG A 154 -8.33 -10.65 -8.04
C ARG A 154 -9.47 -11.21 -7.19
N ASN A 155 -10.40 -10.36 -6.76
CA ASN A 155 -11.57 -10.78 -5.99
C ASN A 155 -12.39 -11.83 -6.73
N LYS A 156 -12.62 -11.67 -8.05
CA LYS A 156 -13.29 -12.68 -8.88
C LYS A 156 -12.54 -14.00 -8.91
N ALA A 157 -11.21 -13.97 -8.98
CA ALA A 157 -10.39 -15.18 -8.98
C ALA A 157 -10.36 -15.90 -7.63
N TRP A 158 -10.61 -15.21 -6.52
CA TRP A 158 -10.66 -15.81 -5.18
C TRP A 158 -11.96 -16.55 -4.90
N ILE A 159 -13.09 -16.09 -5.46
CA ILE A 159 -14.41 -16.68 -5.19
C ILE A 159 -14.43 -18.23 -5.37
N PRO A 160 -13.93 -18.81 -6.47
CA PRO A 160 -13.93 -20.27 -6.64
C PRO A 160 -13.01 -21.02 -5.66
N GLN A 161 -12.08 -20.32 -5.02
CA GLN A 161 -11.15 -20.93 -4.05
C GLN A 161 -11.72 -20.91 -2.63
N ILE A 162 -12.70 -20.04 -2.37
CA ILE A 162 -13.35 -19.89 -1.06
C ILE A 162 -14.58 -20.80 -0.96
N LEU A 163 -15.25 -21.07 -2.08
CA LEU A 163 -16.45 -21.94 -2.17
C LEU A 163 -16.07 -23.39 -2.33
#